data_633bec06cddaa376a7ab4aa9488e46c2
#
_entry.id   633bec06cddaa376a7ab4aa9488e46c2
#
_cell.length_a   1.000
_cell.length_b   1.000
_cell.length_c   1.000
_cell.angle_alpha   90.00
_cell.angle_beta   90.00
_cell.angle_gamma   90.00
#
_symmetry.space_group_name_H-M   'P 1'
#
loop_
_entity.id
_entity.type
_entity.pdbx_description
1 polymer ?
#
loop_
_entity_poly.entity_id
_entity_poly.type
_entity_poly.pdbx_seq_one_letter_code
_entity_poly.pdbx_strand_id
1 'polypeptide(L)'
;MSYQEQPANTMAIKLGVAAVALAAIAGIAYYMMKTQPPEKLRELPVMTPPVIAEAPPQPEKPAYDEPIPATRPEPLPALNQSDVAVIAALQGLSVDGLLQMVIPEEILRKFVRAVDAVEEGKLINEYRPIVSPKGALLVDAFRATVSGGELGATQEVEQFRVSAKNYKRYDIYATLIGLLDSEAGVAMYTRFYPLLSEAYKEMGLNKGNFHSVLIRAMDNILDAPDAASNMTLVRPKVYFEFADPALEKLPATHKLMLRMGPENASRIKASLQSLRGKLVQKKV
;
A
#
# COMPACT_ATOMS: atom_id res chain seq x y z
N MET A 1 -14.63 -60.38 39.88
CA MET A 1 -13.97 -59.38 40.73
C MET A 1 -12.87 -58.73 39.87
N SER A 2 -13.17 -57.58 39.27
CA SER A 2 -12.25 -56.85 38.41
C SER A 2 -11.76 -55.65 39.17
N TYR A 3 -10.45 -55.57 39.43
CA TYR A 3 -9.79 -54.39 39.99
C TYR A 3 -9.53 -53.38 38.89
N GLN A 4 -10.13 -52.20 39.00
CA GLN A 4 -9.78 -51.04 38.21
C GLN A 4 -8.62 -50.30 38.89
N GLU A 5 -7.47 -50.26 38.27
CA GLU A 5 -6.38 -49.37 38.66
C GLU A 5 -6.63 -47.95 38.15
N GLN A 6 -6.64 -46.97 39.04
CA GLN A 6 -6.78 -45.56 38.71
C GLN A 6 -5.41 -44.96 38.28
N PRO A 7 -5.36 -44.09 37.28
CA PRO A 7 -4.13 -43.42 36.87
C PRO A 7 -3.94 -42.10 37.67
N ALA A 8 -3.42 -42.14 38.90
CA ALA A 8 -3.24 -40.97 39.73
C ALA A 8 -1.82 -40.36 39.68
N ASN A 9 -0.89 -40.88 38.87
CA ASN A 9 0.53 -40.44 38.96
C ASN A 9 1.05 -39.62 37.82
N THR A 10 0.28 -39.41 36.73
CA THR A 10 0.81 -38.69 35.52
C THR A 10 0.73 -37.19 35.65
N MET A 11 -0.13 -36.63 36.47
CA MET A 11 -0.30 -35.21 36.65
C MET A 11 0.77 -34.61 37.64
N ALA A 12 1.11 -35.37 38.67
CA ALA A 12 2.15 -34.97 39.63
C ALA A 12 3.55 -34.95 39.00
N ILE A 13 3.85 -35.88 38.10
CA ILE A 13 5.13 -35.94 37.38
C ILE A 13 5.27 -34.76 36.40
N LYS A 14 4.19 -34.35 35.72
CA LYS A 14 4.21 -33.20 34.80
C LYS A 14 4.37 -31.86 35.50
N LEU A 15 3.82 -31.71 36.70
CA LEU A 15 4.00 -30.51 37.54
C LEU A 15 5.42 -30.43 38.09
N GLY A 16 6.01 -31.57 38.48
CA GLY A 16 7.39 -31.65 38.99
C GLY A 16 8.42 -31.27 37.89
N VAL A 17 8.25 -31.74 36.66
CA VAL A 17 9.15 -31.43 35.55
C VAL A 17 9.07 -29.95 35.16
N ALA A 18 7.85 -29.35 35.16
CA ALA A 18 7.68 -27.92 34.87
C ALA A 18 8.34 -27.03 35.95
N ALA A 19 8.26 -27.40 37.24
CA ALA A 19 8.89 -26.66 38.33
C ALA A 19 10.42 -26.70 38.25
N VAL A 20 11.00 -27.85 37.90
CA VAL A 20 12.45 -28.00 37.72
C VAL A 20 12.95 -27.22 36.50
N ALA A 21 12.19 -27.18 35.41
CA ALA A 21 12.54 -26.40 34.21
C ALA A 21 12.51 -24.88 34.51
N LEU A 22 11.51 -24.39 35.24
CA LEU A 22 11.42 -22.98 35.63
C LEU A 22 12.55 -22.58 36.61
N ALA A 23 12.92 -23.47 37.55
CA ALA A 23 14.04 -23.23 38.47
C ALA A 23 15.39 -23.21 37.72
N ALA A 24 15.57 -24.05 36.68
CA ALA A 24 16.76 -24.05 35.85
C ALA A 24 16.88 -22.76 35.01
N ILE A 25 15.76 -22.29 34.41
CA ILE A 25 15.73 -21.04 33.65
C ILE A 25 16.00 -19.83 34.55
N ALA A 26 15.41 -19.78 35.76
CA ALA A 26 15.67 -18.73 36.73
C ALA A 26 17.13 -18.76 37.24
N GLY A 27 17.70 -19.93 37.41
CA GLY A 27 19.11 -20.12 37.80
C GLY A 27 20.09 -19.64 36.72
N ILE A 28 19.79 -19.95 35.45
CA ILE A 28 20.59 -19.48 34.29
C ILE A 28 20.50 -17.96 34.15
N ALA A 29 19.29 -17.38 34.24
CA ALA A 29 19.09 -15.94 34.18
C ALA A 29 19.81 -15.22 35.33
N TYR A 30 19.73 -15.73 36.55
CA TYR A 30 20.48 -15.20 37.72
C TYR A 30 21.99 -15.30 37.55
N TYR A 31 22.49 -16.42 37.00
CA TYR A 31 23.91 -16.61 36.72
C TYR A 31 24.42 -15.65 35.66
N MET A 32 23.65 -15.44 34.56
CA MET A 32 23.99 -14.49 33.52
C MET A 32 23.99 -13.03 34.01
N MET A 33 23.08 -12.66 34.92
CA MET A 33 23.10 -11.33 35.55
C MET A 33 24.31 -11.12 36.49
N LYS A 34 24.80 -12.17 37.14
CA LYS A 34 25.91 -12.07 38.10
C LYS A 34 27.28 -12.14 37.47
N THR A 35 27.40 -12.65 36.25
CA THR A 35 28.66 -12.81 35.51
C THR A 35 28.98 -11.71 34.52
N GLN A 36 28.13 -10.67 34.41
CA GLN A 36 28.54 -9.49 33.68
C GLN A 36 29.53 -8.67 34.50
N PRO A 37 30.79 -8.51 34.07
CA PRO A 37 31.69 -7.58 34.72
C PRO A 37 31.09 -6.18 34.66
N PRO A 38 31.26 -5.32 35.69
CA PRO A 38 30.74 -3.97 35.65
C PRO A 38 31.32 -3.29 34.43
N GLU A 39 30.45 -2.91 33.52
CA GLU A 39 30.78 -2.14 32.33
C GLU A 39 31.42 -0.83 32.81
N LYS A 40 32.75 -0.74 32.73
CA LYS A 40 33.42 0.54 32.93
C LYS A 40 32.78 1.52 31.99
N LEU A 41 32.05 2.48 32.57
CA LEU A 41 31.61 3.67 31.85
C LEU A 41 32.81 4.24 31.09
N ARG A 42 32.93 3.90 29.84
CA ARG A 42 33.82 4.61 28.93
C ARG A 42 33.28 6.03 28.92
N GLU A 43 34.05 6.96 29.47
CA GLU A 43 33.80 8.37 29.24
C GLU A 43 33.69 8.54 27.69
N LEU A 44 32.46 8.76 27.24
CA LEU A 44 32.24 9.09 25.85
C LEU A 44 33.02 10.39 25.60
N PRO A 45 33.87 10.42 24.55
CA PRO A 45 34.48 11.69 24.17
C PRO A 45 33.33 12.69 23.96
N VAL A 46 33.47 13.88 24.56
CA VAL A 46 32.55 14.99 24.37
C VAL A 46 32.51 15.23 22.87
N MET A 47 31.52 14.62 22.19
CA MET A 47 31.25 14.91 20.78
C MET A 47 30.74 16.35 20.78
N THR A 48 31.55 17.26 20.29
CA THR A 48 31.03 18.53 19.75
C THR A 48 29.84 18.15 18.87
N PRO A 49 28.65 18.78 19.07
CA PRO A 49 27.49 18.44 18.25
C PRO A 49 27.96 18.53 16.78
N PRO A 50 27.68 17.49 15.96
CA PRO A 50 28.03 17.58 14.55
C PRO A 50 27.38 18.85 14.04
N VAL A 51 28.17 19.72 13.43
CA VAL A 51 27.64 20.79 12.58
C VAL A 51 26.71 20.03 11.63
N ILE A 52 25.39 20.18 11.82
CA ILE A 52 24.40 19.63 10.90
C ILE A 52 24.70 20.36 9.60
N ALA A 53 25.50 19.71 8.75
CA ALA A 53 25.63 20.15 7.36
C ALA A 53 24.18 20.15 6.86
N GLU A 54 23.69 21.34 6.57
CA GLU A 54 22.37 21.55 6.00
C GLU A 54 22.25 20.57 4.83
N ALA A 55 21.32 19.62 4.95
CA ALA A 55 21.15 18.62 3.91
C ALA A 55 20.97 19.35 2.59
N PRO A 56 21.65 18.93 1.50
CA PRO A 56 21.52 19.62 0.22
C PRO A 56 20.03 19.79 -0.06
N PRO A 57 19.58 20.98 -0.51
CA PRO A 57 18.18 21.25 -0.75
C PRO A 57 17.64 20.14 -1.64
N GLN A 58 16.63 19.40 -1.15
CA GLN A 58 15.96 18.41 -1.98
C GLN A 58 15.38 19.17 -3.17
N PRO A 59 15.52 18.64 -4.41
CA PRO A 59 14.94 19.28 -5.57
C PRO A 59 13.45 19.55 -5.29
N GLU A 60 13.07 20.82 -5.41
CA GLU A 60 11.68 21.22 -5.20
C GLU A 60 10.78 20.43 -6.12
N LYS A 61 9.80 19.74 -5.56
CA LYS A 61 8.81 18.99 -6.33
C LYS A 61 7.97 19.98 -7.16
N PRO A 62 7.63 19.64 -8.41
CA PRO A 62 6.80 20.51 -9.25
C PRO A 62 5.53 20.96 -8.53
N ALA A 63 5.26 22.25 -8.54
CA ALA A 63 4.02 22.84 -8.05
C ALA A 63 3.09 23.14 -9.22
N TYR A 64 1.80 22.87 -9.01
CA TYR A 64 0.73 23.11 -10.00
C TYR A 64 -0.30 24.06 -9.40
N ASP A 65 -0.88 24.90 -10.25
CA ASP A 65 -1.93 25.85 -9.85
C ASP A 65 -3.18 25.09 -9.38
N GLU A 66 -3.85 25.60 -8.34
CA GLU A 66 -5.07 24.99 -7.85
C GLU A 66 -6.21 25.08 -8.88
N PRO A 67 -7.09 24.07 -8.95
CA PRO A 67 -8.24 24.13 -9.86
C PRO A 67 -9.20 25.24 -9.43
N ILE A 68 -9.64 26.05 -10.38
CA ILE A 68 -10.60 27.13 -10.12
C ILE A 68 -12.01 26.51 -10.05
N PRO A 69 -12.78 26.67 -8.95
CA PRO A 69 -14.15 26.22 -8.86
C PRO A 69 -15.01 26.90 -9.94
N ALA A 70 -15.97 26.16 -10.52
CA ALA A 70 -16.93 26.72 -11.45
C ALA A 70 -17.70 27.88 -10.79
N THR A 71 -18.00 28.93 -11.55
CA THR A 71 -18.69 30.15 -11.12
C THR A 71 -20.07 29.82 -10.52
N ARG A 72 -20.23 29.91 -9.22
CA ARG A 72 -21.34 29.54 -8.33
C ARG A 72 -21.38 28.06 -7.96
N PRO A 73 -20.47 27.58 -7.10
CA PRO A 73 -20.66 26.27 -6.47
C PRO A 73 -21.88 26.33 -5.55
N GLU A 74 -22.72 25.28 -5.60
CA GLU A 74 -23.65 25.01 -4.50
C GLU A 74 -22.87 24.98 -3.19
N PRO A 75 -23.44 25.50 -2.08
CA PRO A 75 -22.75 25.50 -0.79
C PRO A 75 -22.34 24.06 -0.43
N LEU A 76 -21.05 23.88 -0.14
CA LEU A 76 -20.51 22.60 0.31
C LEU A 76 -20.83 22.42 1.80
N PRO A 77 -21.12 21.19 2.24
CA PRO A 77 -21.22 20.89 3.67
C PRO A 77 -19.84 21.02 4.33
N ALA A 78 -19.81 21.05 5.66
CA ALA A 78 -18.55 20.92 6.40
C ALA A 78 -17.88 19.56 6.08
N LEU A 79 -16.55 19.50 6.13
CA LEU A 79 -15.75 18.31 5.77
C LEU A 79 -16.22 17.04 6.51
N ASN A 80 -16.54 17.14 7.80
CA ASN A 80 -17.03 16.03 8.62
C ASN A 80 -18.48 15.58 8.29
N GLN A 81 -19.17 16.29 7.42
CA GLN A 81 -20.53 15.98 6.95
C GLN A 81 -20.58 15.76 5.44
N SER A 82 -19.43 15.67 4.78
CA SER A 82 -19.33 15.67 3.32
C SER A 82 -19.70 14.33 2.66
N ASP A 83 -19.67 13.22 3.40
CA ASP A 83 -19.83 11.88 2.84
C ASP A 83 -21.15 11.72 2.07
N VAL A 84 -22.26 12.24 2.60
CA VAL A 84 -23.57 12.16 1.92
C VAL A 84 -23.55 12.89 0.59
N ALA A 85 -22.95 14.09 0.53
CA ALA A 85 -22.85 14.88 -0.70
C ALA A 85 -21.92 14.22 -1.72
N VAL A 86 -20.82 13.61 -1.26
CA VAL A 86 -19.89 12.86 -2.12
C VAL A 86 -20.58 11.61 -2.70
N ILE A 87 -21.30 10.84 -1.87
CA ILE A 87 -22.07 9.67 -2.32
C ILE A 87 -23.11 10.07 -3.35
N ALA A 88 -23.87 11.16 -3.11
CA ALA A 88 -24.86 11.67 -4.07
C ALA A 88 -24.21 12.07 -5.41
N ALA A 89 -23.03 12.71 -5.38
CA ALA A 89 -22.28 13.05 -6.59
C ALA A 89 -21.78 11.80 -7.34
N LEU A 90 -21.31 10.78 -6.61
CA LEU A 90 -20.89 9.50 -7.19
C LEU A 90 -22.06 8.74 -7.83
N GLN A 91 -23.27 8.81 -7.25
CA GLN A 91 -24.49 8.25 -7.85
C GLN A 91 -24.77 8.87 -9.21
N GLY A 92 -24.51 10.16 -9.36
CA GLY A 92 -24.66 10.88 -10.64
C GLY A 92 -23.74 10.39 -11.76
N LEU A 93 -22.66 9.66 -11.46
CA LEU A 93 -21.77 9.06 -12.46
C LEU A 93 -22.35 7.79 -13.10
N SER A 94 -23.49 7.29 -12.62
CA SER A 94 -24.31 6.22 -13.24
C SER A 94 -23.54 4.95 -13.63
N VAL A 95 -22.69 4.44 -12.74
CA VAL A 95 -21.99 3.15 -12.95
C VAL A 95 -22.47 2.12 -11.96
N ASP A 96 -22.96 1.01 -12.50
CA ASP A 96 -23.38 -0.14 -11.70
C ASP A 96 -22.25 -0.66 -10.80
N GLY A 97 -22.57 -0.87 -9.53
CA GLY A 97 -21.61 -1.39 -8.56
C GLY A 97 -20.60 -0.38 -8.00
N LEU A 98 -20.54 0.87 -8.52
CA LEU A 98 -19.60 1.90 -8.03
C LEU A 98 -19.74 2.14 -6.53
N LEU A 99 -20.95 2.33 -6.04
CA LEU A 99 -21.19 2.65 -4.62
C LEU A 99 -20.84 1.50 -3.69
N GLN A 100 -20.94 0.26 -4.17
CA GLN A 100 -20.53 -0.93 -3.39
C GLN A 100 -19.01 -1.02 -3.21
N MET A 101 -18.26 -0.29 -4.03
CA MET A 101 -16.81 -0.21 -3.93
C MET A 101 -16.35 0.89 -2.97
N VAL A 102 -17.17 1.88 -2.69
CA VAL A 102 -16.82 3.01 -1.83
C VAL A 102 -17.00 2.63 -0.36
N ILE A 103 -16.03 2.98 0.47
CA ILE A 103 -16.13 2.90 1.93
C ILE A 103 -16.77 4.21 2.39
N PRO A 104 -18.01 4.19 2.94
CA PRO A 104 -18.87 5.36 3.04
C PRO A 104 -18.53 6.32 4.21
N GLU A 105 -17.43 6.10 4.92
CA GLU A 105 -17.02 6.98 6.03
C GLU A 105 -15.72 7.70 5.68
N GLU A 106 -15.67 9.01 5.97
CA GLU A 106 -14.50 9.88 5.77
C GLU A 106 -13.91 9.80 4.35
N ILE A 107 -14.77 9.76 3.33
CA ILE A 107 -14.39 9.48 1.94
C ILE A 107 -13.29 10.45 1.46
N LEU A 108 -13.45 11.75 1.69
CA LEU A 108 -12.48 12.76 1.23
C LEU A 108 -11.15 12.66 1.98
N ARG A 109 -11.18 12.43 3.31
CA ARG A 109 -9.95 12.24 4.10
C ARG A 109 -9.20 10.97 3.68
N LYS A 110 -9.92 9.86 3.49
CA LYS A 110 -9.34 8.60 3.00
C LYS A 110 -8.76 8.77 1.59
N PHE A 111 -9.46 9.48 0.71
CA PHE A 111 -8.98 9.76 -0.63
C PHE A 111 -7.67 10.58 -0.61
N VAL A 112 -7.62 11.64 0.17
CA VAL A 112 -6.42 12.50 0.31
C VAL A 112 -5.23 11.70 0.84
N ARG A 113 -5.43 10.88 1.88
CA ARG A 113 -4.38 10.02 2.44
C ARG A 113 -3.90 8.96 1.44
N ALA A 114 -4.83 8.38 0.68
CA ALA A 114 -4.47 7.41 -0.35
C ALA A 114 -3.65 8.04 -1.47
N VAL A 115 -4.02 9.25 -1.92
CA VAL A 115 -3.29 10.01 -2.94
C VAL A 115 -1.88 10.38 -2.46
N ASP A 116 -1.75 10.85 -1.22
CA ASP A 116 -0.44 11.18 -0.64
C ASP A 116 0.47 9.94 -0.55
N ALA A 117 -0.07 8.79 -0.16
CA ALA A 117 0.67 7.54 -0.14
C ALA A 117 1.10 7.09 -1.55
N VAL A 118 0.23 7.22 -2.55
CA VAL A 118 0.52 6.89 -3.95
C VAL A 118 1.61 7.80 -4.51
N GLU A 119 1.62 9.08 -4.16
CA GLU A 119 2.72 10.01 -4.54
C GLU A 119 4.08 9.48 -4.09
N GLU A 120 4.13 8.81 -2.93
CA GLU A 120 5.35 8.19 -2.38
C GLU A 120 5.59 6.75 -2.85
N GLY A 121 4.79 6.25 -3.79
CA GLY A 121 4.88 4.86 -4.27
C GLY A 121 4.37 3.82 -3.27
N LYS A 122 3.63 4.23 -2.25
CA LYS A 122 3.10 3.40 -1.17
C LYS A 122 1.63 3.07 -1.37
N LEU A 123 1.17 1.99 -0.75
CA LEU A 123 -0.24 1.60 -0.66
C LEU A 123 -0.61 1.46 0.82
N ILE A 124 -1.58 2.25 1.27
CA ILE A 124 -2.08 2.22 2.65
C ILE A 124 -3.40 1.46 2.67
N ASN A 125 -3.43 0.33 3.38
CA ASN A 125 -4.65 -0.50 3.48
C ASN A 125 -5.69 0.08 4.44
N GLU A 126 -5.24 0.74 5.49
CA GLU A 126 -6.09 1.26 6.57
C GLU A 126 -6.98 2.42 6.12
N TYR A 127 -6.45 3.33 5.30
CA TYR A 127 -7.12 4.57 4.90
C TYR A 127 -7.55 4.59 3.43
N ARG A 128 -7.85 3.44 2.85
CA ARG A 128 -8.31 3.41 1.46
C ARG A 128 -9.78 3.85 1.35
N PRO A 129 -10.13 4.64 0.34
CA PRO A 129 -11.52 5.07 0.12
C PRO A 129 -12.40 4.01 -0.54
N ILE A 130 -11.77 2.93 -1.09
CA ILE A 130 -12.46 1.87 -1.83
C ILE A 130 -12.08 0.50 -1.30
N VAL A 131 -12.98 -0.46 -1.43
CA VAL A 131 -12.74 -1.86 -1.04
C VAL A 131 -11.66 -2.51 -1.90
N SER A 132 -10.88 -3.42 -1.34
CA SER A 132 -9.89 -4.20 -2.10
C SER A 132 -10.53 -5.40 -2.80
N PRO A 133 -9.88 -5.94 -3.86
CA PRO A 133 -10.24 -7.23 -4.41
C PRO A 133 -10.22 -8.31 -3.32
N LYS A 134 -11.30 -9.09 -3.22
CA LYS A 134 -11.43 -10.14 -2.20
C LYS A 134 -10.46 -11.30 -2.46
N GLY A 135 -9.89 -11.86 -1.38
CA GLY A 135 -9.05 -13.05 -1.42
C GLY A 135 -7.59 -12.80 -1.82
N ALA A 136 -6.79 -13.86 -1.81
CA ALA A 136 -5.37 -13.81 -2.14
C ALA A 136 -5.13 -13.58 -3.64
N LEU A 137 -3.88 -13.28 -4.00
CA LEU A 137 -3.44 -13.21 -5.40
C LEU A 137 -3.67 -14.56 -6.08
N LEU A 138 -4.36 -14.55 -7.23
CA LEU A 138 -4.59 -15.76 -8.03
C LEU A 138 -3.41 -15.93 -8.98
N VAL A 139 -2.78 -17.11 -8.90
CA VAL A 139 -1.62 -17.47 -9.69
C VAL A 139 -1.80 -18.83 -10.34
N ASP A 140 -1.13 -19.05 -11.47
CA ASP A 140 -1.01 -20.33 -12.14
C ASP A 140 0.42 -20.85 -11.93
N ALA A 141 0.55 -22.05 -11.35
CA ALA A 141 1.84 -22.71 -11.11
C ALA A 141 2.36 -23.37 -12.39
N PHE A 142 3.67 -23.35 -12.59
CA PHE A 142 4.35 -24.09 -13.64
C PHE A 142 5.74 -24.53 -13.16
N ARG A 143 6.31 -25.54 -13.84
CA ARG A 143 7.68 -25.97 -13.58
C ARG A 143 8.63 -25.28 -14.55
N ALA A 144 9.73 -24.77 -14.03
CA ALA A 144 10.80 -24.18 -14.79
C ALA A 144 12.13 -24.87 -14.48
N THR A 145 12.93 -25.09 -15.50
CA THR A 145 14.30 -25.57 -15.35
C THR A 145 15.20 -24.35 -15.14
N VAL A 146 15.82 -24.24 -13.97
CA VAL A 146 16.80 -23.19 -13.68
C VAL A 146 18.19 -23.80 -13.61
N SER A 147 19.16 -23.16 -14.25
CA SER A 147 20.56 -23.49 -14.12
C SER A 147 21.10 -22.77 -12.88
N GLY A 148 21.54 -23.51 -11.88
CA GLY A 148 22.08 -22.94 -10.64
C GLY A 148 22.95 -23.99 -9.93
N GLY A 149 24.12 -23.57 -9.45
CA GLY A 149 25.04 -24.37 -8.69
C GLY A 149 26.45 -24.38 -9.31
N GLU A 150 27.43 -24.63 -8.48
CA GLU A 150 28.88 -24.63 -8.83
C GLU A 150 29.27 -25.59 -9.98
N LEU A 151 28.37 -26.46 -10.42
CA LEU A 151 28.61 -27.47 -11.46
C LEU A 151 27.62 -27.41 -12.63
N GLY A 152 26.86 -26.30 -12.79
CA GLY A 152 25.92 -26.18 -13.91
C GLY A 152 24.72 -27.14 -13.85
N ALA A 153 24.42 -27.71 -12.67
CA ALA A 153 23.29 -28.61 -12.49
C ALA A 153 21.98 -27.85 -12.76
N THR A 154 21.13 -28.45 -13.59
CA THR A 154 19.77 -27.95 -13.82
C THR A 154 18.84 -28.53 -12.77
N GLN A 155 18.04 -27.69 -12.16
CA GLN A 155 17.03 -28.08 -11.18
C GLN A 155 15.64 -27.63 -11.65
N GLU A 156 14.66 -28.52 -11.57
CA GLU A 156 13.25 -28.13 -11.73
C GLU A 156 12.77 -27.42 -10.47
N VAL A 157 12.27 -26.19 -10.63
CA VAL A 157 11.69 -25.41 -9.56
C VAL A 157 10.26 -25.03 -9.91
N GLU A 158 9.40 -25.02 -8.91
CA GLU A 158 8.05 -24.49 -9.05
C GLU A 158 8.10 -22.98 -9.11
N GLN A 159 7.52 -22.43 -10.15
CA GLN A 159 7.34 -20.98 -10.36
C GLN A 159 5.88 -20.68 -10.63
N PHE A 160 5.54 -19.40 -10.61
CA PHE A 160 4.15 -18.94 -10.72
C PHE A 160 4.05 -17.78 -11.70
N ARG A 161 2.85 -17.61 -12.27
CA ARG A 161 2.46 -16.41 -13.03
C ARG A 161 1.16 -15.88 -12.46
N VAL A 162 0.94 -14.58 -12.58
CA VAL A 162 -0.35 -14.00 -12.22
C VAL A 162 -1.40 -14.57 -13.19
N SER A 163 -2.43 -15.19 -12.64
CA SER A 163 -3.50 -15.81 -13.43
C SER A 163 -4.33 -14.75 -14.16
N ALA A 164 -4.79 -15.08 -15.37
CA ALA A 164 -5.75 -14.25 -16.10
C ALA A 164 -7.05 -14.00 -15.28
N LYS A 165 -7.44 -14.95 -14.42
CA LYS A 165 -8.56 -14.77 -13.49
C LYS A 165 -8.30 -13.67 -12.45
N ASN A 166 -7.03 -13.44 -12.10
CA ASN A 166 -6.65 -12.35 -11.21
C ASN A 166 -6.86 -11.00 -11.88
N TYR A 167 -6.57 -10.86 -13.17
CA TYR A 167 -6.72 -9.61 -13.90
C TYR A 167 -8.17 -9.12 -13.90
N LYS A 168 -9.14 -10.00 -14.11
CA LYS A 168 -10.58 -9.69 -14.10
C LYS A 168 -11.07 -9.06 -12.79
N ARG A 169 -10.39 -9.32 -11.68
CA ARG A 169 -10.71 -8.71 -10.37
C ARG A 169 -10.45 -7.21 -10.34
N TYR A 170 -9.63 -6.71 -11.26
CA TYR A 170 -9.23 -5.31 -11.35
C TYR A 170 -9.99 -4.53 -12.43
N ASP A 171 -10.84 -5.17 -13.24
CA ASP A 171 -11.60 -4.51 -14.30
C ASP A 171 -12.46 -3.36 -13.78
N ILE A 172 -13.10 -3.55 -12.62
CA ILE A 172 -13.92 -2.52 -11.98
C ILE A 172 -13.08 -1.32 -11.56
N TYR A 173 -11.84 -1.52 -11.09
CA TYR A 173 -10.96 -0.42 -10.67
C TYR A 173 -10.48 0.38 -11.88
N ALA A 174 -10.14 -0.28 -12.98
CA ALA A 174 -9.82 0.41 -14.24
C ALA A 174 -11.00 1.23 -14.74
N THR A 175 -12.23 0.70 -14.61
CA THR A 175 -13.46 1.44 -14.94
C THR A 175 -13.66 2.66 -14.04
N LEU A 176 -13.42 2.53 -12.72
CA LEU A 176 -13.51 3.66 -11.78
C LEU A 176 -12.56 4.80 -12.14
N ILE A 177 -11.32 4.48 -12.49
CA ILE A 177 -10.34 5.50 -12.90
C ILE A 177 -10.80 6.17 -14.22
N GLY A 178 -11.36 5.40 -15.16
CA GLY A 178 -11.96 5.94 -16.38
C GLY A 178 -13.10 6.92 -16.14
N LEU A 179 -13.90 6.71 -15.08
CA LEU A 179 -14.97 7.64 -14.70
C LEU A 179 -14.43 8.98 -14.18
N LEU A 180 -13.32 8.95 -13.45
CA LEU A 180 -12.69 10.18 -12.96
C LEU A 180 -12.15 11.03 -14.12
N ASP A 181 -11.79 10.41 -15.25
CA ASP A 181 -11.37 11.08 -16.48
C ASP A 181 -12.53 11.71 -17.26
N SER A 182 -13.80 11.39 -16.95
CA SER A 182 -14.96 12.00 -17.57
C SER A 182 -15.11 13.49 -17.19
N GLU A 183 -15.86 14.25 -18.00
CA GLU A 183 -16.18 15.64 -17.66
C GLU A 183 -16.87 15.76 -16.31
N ALA A 184 -17.80 14.84 -16.02
CA ALA A 184 -18.49 14.77 -14.74
C ALA A 184 -17.54 14.47 -13.58
N GLY A 185 -16.55 13.58 -13.77
CA GLY A 185 -15.51 13.29 -12.79
C GLY A 185 -14.63 14.51 -12.50
N VAL A 186 -14.18 15.22 -13.53
CA VAL A 186 -13.40 16.46 -13.39
C VAL A 186 -14.23 17.56 -12.71
N ALA A 187 -15.51 17.69 -13.05
CA ALA A 187 -16.43 18.66 -12.41
C ALA A 187 -16.61 18.31 -10.92
N MET A 188 -16.79 17.04 -10.59
CA MET A 188 -16.88 16.56 -9.21
C MET A 188 -15.60 16.88 -8.42
N TYR A 189 -14.42 16.59 -8.98
CA TYR A 189 -13.15 16.94 -8.37
C TYR A 189 -13.05 18.45 -8.09
N THR A 190 -13.36 19.28 -9.09
CA THR A 190 -13.31 20.74 -8.96
C THR A 190 -14.30 21.25 -7.90
N ARG A 191 -15.51 20.68 -7.86
CA ARG A 191 -16.53 21.03 -6.86
C ARG A 191 -16.06 20.75 -5.44
N PHE A 192 -15.50 19.55 -5.18
CA PHE A 192 -15.08 19.14 -3.84
C PHE A 192 -13.65 19.56 -3.49
N TYR A 193 -12.92 20.20 -4.40
CA TYR A 193 -11.53 20.60 -4.16
C TYR A 193 -11.32 21.43 -2.88
N PRO A 194 -12.18 22.39 -2.51
CA PRO A 194 -12.02 23.11 -1.25
C PRO A 194 -11.96 22.18 -0.02
N LEU A 195 -12.82 21.15 0.02
CA LEU A 195 -12.84 20.16 1.11
C LEU A 195 -11.65 19.20 1.04
N LEU A 196 -11.18 18.85 -0.16
CA LEU A 196 -9.96 18.06 -0.34
C LEU A 196 -8.72 18.83 0.14
N SER A 197 -8.67 20.13 -0.15
CA SER A 197 -7.60 21.03 0.32
C SER A 197 -7.64 21.17 1.86
N GLU A 198 -8.84 21.28 2.46
CA GLU A 198 -9.03 21.27 3.90
C GLU A 198 -8.54 19.96 4.54
N ALA A 199 -9.00 18.81 4.03
CA ALA A 199 -8.57 17.49 4.49
C ALA A 199 -7.04 17.30 4.39
N TYR A 200 -6.43 17.84 3.35
CA TYR A 200 -4.97 17.78 3.17
C TYR A 200 -4.25 18.65 4.20
N LYS A 201 -4.75 19.86 4.48
CA LYS A 201 -4.20 20.74 5.53
C LYS A 201 -4.29 20.12 6.92
N GLU A 202 -5.37 19.38 7.22
CA GLU A 202 -5.52 18.64 8.49
C GLU A 202 -4.39 17.61 8.71
N MET A 203 -3.77 17.09 7.63
CA MET A 203 -2.65 16.16 7.75
C MET A 203 -1.34 16.83 8.20
N GLY A 204 -1.25 18.15 8.17
CA GLY A 204 -0.06 18.90 8.57
C GLY A 204 1.16 18.71 7.65
N LEU A 205 0.95 18.22 6.43
CA LEU A 205 2.04 17.97 5.48
C LEU A 205 2.44 19.25 4.73
N ASN A 206 3.75 19.41 4.50
CA ASN A 206 4.29 20.55 3.77
C ASN A 206 4.86 20.14 2.40
N LYS A 207 3.98 19.60 1.54
CA LYS A 207 4.34 19.15 0.17
C LYS A 207 3.72 20.02 -0.92
N GLY A 208 3.34 21.25 -0.60
CA GLY A 208 2.56 22.14 -1.47
C GLY A 208 1.05 21.93 -1.32
N ASN A 209 0.27 22.32 -2.32
CA ASN A 209 -1.17 22.14 -2.33
C ASN A 209 -1.57 20.70 -2.72
N PHE A 210 -2.79 20.27 -2.35
CA PHE A 210 -3.27 18.91 -2.66
C PHE A 210 -3.32 18.62 -4.16
N HIS A 211 -3.60 19.63 -4.99
CA HIS A 211 -3.63 19.46 -6.44
C HIS A 211 -2.28 19.00 -6.97
N SER A 212 -1.20 19.63 -6.54
CA SER A 212 0.18 19.23 -6.89
C SER A 212 0.49 17.80 -6.44
N VAL A 213 0.06 17.41 -5.25
CA VAL A 213 0.23 16.03 -4.75
C VAL A 213 -0.54 15.03 -5.63
N LEU A 214 -1.77 15.35 -6.03
CA LEU A 214 -2.57 14.51 -6.91
C LEU A 214 -1.88 14.32 -8.28
N ILE A 215 -1.37 15.39 -8.89
CA ILE A 215 -0.67 15.30 -10.18
C ILE A 215 0.58 14.41 -10.05
N ARG A 216 1.39 14.60 -9.01
CA ARG A 216 2.57 13.74 -8.77
C ARG A 216 2.22 12.29 -8.46
N ALA A 217 1.09 12.04 -7.79
CA ALA A 217 0.58 10.69 -7.59
C ALA A 217 0.19 10.02 -8.91
N MET A 218 -0.42 10.77 -9.83
CA MET A 218 -0.68 10.27 -11.19
C MET A 218 0.64 9.98 -11.92
N ASP A 219 1.62 10.88 -11.85
CA ASP A 219 2.94 10.70 -12.47
C ASP A 219 3.60 9.42 -11.93
N ASN A 220 3.55 9.16 -10.62
CA ASN A 220 4.06 7.92 -10.05
C ASN A 220 3.42 6.67 -10.68
N ILE A 221 2.11 6.67 -10.91
CA ILE A 221 1.44 5.52 -11.56
C ILE A 221 1.82 5.41 -13.03
N LEU A 222 1.96 6.54 -13.74
CA LEU A 222 2.33 6.58 -15.15
C LEU A 222 3.76 6.05 -15.38
N ASP A 223 4.66 6.29 -14.42
CA ASP A 223 6.05 5.82 -14.45
C ASP A 223 6.19 4.30 -14.18
N ALA A 224 5.12 3.62 -13.77
CA ALA A 224 5.16 2.16 -13.59
C ALA A 224 5.56 1.48 -14.91
N PRO A 225 6.43 0.45 -14.87
CA PRO A 225 6.77 -0.31 -16.08
C PRO A 225 5.51 -0.98 -16.67
N ASP A 226 5.57 -1.30 -17.95
CA ASP A 226 4.45 -1.97 -18.60
C ASP A 226 4.30 -3.40 -18.08
N ALA A 227 3.06 -3.75 -17.75
CA ALA A 227 2.75 -5.08 -17.29
C ALA A 227 2.83 -6.08 -18.45
N ALA A 228 3.52 -7.19 -18.22
CA ALA A 228 3.58 -8.32 -19.15
C ALA A 228 2.92 -9.56 -18.52
N SER A 229 2.24 -10.36 -19.34
CA SER A 229 1.55 -11.58 -18.86
C SER A 229 2.49 -12.72 -18.47
N ASN A 230 3.77 -12.65 -18.89
CA ASN A 230 4.77 -13.70 -18.68
C ASN A 230 5.70 -13.43 -17.49
N MET A 231 5.43 -12.42 -16.67
CA MET A 231 6.25 -12.15 -15.48
C MET A 231 6.18 -13.31 -14.50
N THR A 232 7.37 -13.79 -14.13
CA THR A 232 7.52 -14.92 -13.22
C THR A 232 7.46 -14.46 -11.77
N LEU A 233 6.75 -15.22 -10.94
CA LEU A 233 6.69 -15.07 -9.49
C LEU A 233 7.34 -16.31 -8.84
N VAL A 234 7.90 -16.07 -7.67
CA VAL A 234 8.39 -17.11 -6.73
C VAL A 234 7.67 -16.93 -5.39
N ARG A 235 7.68 -17.99 -4.57
CA ARG A 235 7.09 -17.92 -3.22
C ARG A 235 8.12 -18.42 -2.20
N PRO A 236 9.11 -17.59 -1.84
CA PRO A 236 10.16 -18.01 -0.93
C PRO A 236 9.63 -18.27 0.49
N LYS A 237 8.53 -17.64 0.89
CA LYS A 237 7.88 -17.81 2.21
C LYS A 237 6.36 -17.90 2.04
N VAL A 238 5.63 -16.90 2.52
CA VAL A 238 4.16 -16.85 2.50
C VAL A 238 3.64 -16.09 1.29
N TYR A 239 4.33 -15.04 0.88
CA TYR A 239 3.92 -14.11 -0.17
C TYR A 239 4.61 -14.41 -1.49
N PHE A 240 3.91 -14.08 -2.59
CA PHE A 240 4.48 -14.12 -3.92
C PHE A 240 5.31 -12.86 -4.17
N GLU A 241 6.54 -13.07 -4.67
CA GLU A 241 7.49 -12.04 -5.05
C GLU A 241 7.80 -12.19 -6.55
N PHE A 242 8.19 -11.11 -7.22
CA PHE A 242 8.70 -11.22 -8.59
C PHE A 242 10.05 -11.94 -8.57
N ALA A 243 10.22 -12.90 -9.47
CA ALA A 243 11.50 -13.61 -9.63
C ALA A 243 12.62 -12.70 -10.10
N ASP A 244 12.27 -11.66 -10.88
CA ASP A 244 13.19 -10.60 -11.28
C ASP A 244 13.39 -9.62 -10.09
N PRO A 245 14.62 -9.51 -9.54
CA PRO A 245 14.93 -8.60 -8.44
C PRO A 245 14.69 -7.12 -8.80
N ALA A 246 14.77 -6.74 -10.07
CA ALA A 246 14.49 -5.37 -10.50
C ALA A 246 12.99 -5.06 -10.35
N LEU A 247 12.12 -5.99 -10.70
CA LEU A 247 10.68 -5.85 -10.52
C LEU A 247 10.28 -5.91 -9.03
N GLU A 248 10.94 -6.76 -8.24
CA GLU A 248 10.61 -6.87 -6.81
C GLU A 248 11.01 -5.64 -6.01
N LYS A 249 12.04 -4.90 -6.41
CA LYS A 249 12.47 -3.64 -5.80
C LYS A 249 11.59 -2.44 -6.14
N LEU A 250 10.68 -2.57 -7.11
CA LEU A 250 9.77 -1.48 -7.49
C LEU A 250 8.88 -1.02 -6.33
N PRO A 251 8.43 0.24 -6.34
CA PRO A 251 7.42 0.74 -5.41
C PRO A 251 6.18 -0.15 -5.37
N ALA A 252 5.45 -0.14 -4.25
CA ALA A 252 4.25 -0.95 -4.08
C ALA A 252 3.16 -0.61 -5.13
N THR A 253 3.04 0.66 -5.50
CA THR A 253 2.15 1.15 -6.57
C THR A 253 2.47 0.51 -7.91
N HIS A 254 3.74 0.47 -8.29
CA HIS A 254 4.20 -0.14 -9.55
C HIS A 254 3.97 -1.66 -9.53
N LYS A 255 4.30 -2.34 -8.44
CA LYS A 255 4.02 -3.78 -8.29
C LYS A 255 2.53 -4.09 -8.37
N LEU A 256 1.66 -3.20 -7.89
CA LEU A 256 0.21 -3.35 -8.06
C LEU A 256 -0.20 -3.24 -9.53
N MET A 257 0.32 -2.25 -10.26
CA MET A 257 0.06 -2.10 -11.70
C MET A 257 0.46 -3.35 -12.48
N LEU A 258 1.63 -3.93 -12.19
CA LEU A 258 2.07 -5.18 -12.81
C LEU A 258 1.11 -6.36 -12.51
N ARG A 259 0.60 -6.45 -11.28
CA ARG A 259 -0.33 -7.52 -10.84
C ARG A 259 -1.75 -7.38 -11.37
N MET A 260 -2.16 -6.17 -11.79
CA MET A 260 -3.45 -5.94 -12.45
C MET A 260 -3.53 -6.50 -13.87
N GLY A 261 -2.40 -6.79 -14.48
CA GLY A 261 -2.28 -7.30 -15.85
C GLY A 261 -2.21 -6.19 -16.90
N PRO A 262 -1.77 -6.55 -18.11
CA PRO A 262 -1.43 -5.57 -19.15
C PRO A 262 -2.62 -4.72 -19.58
N GLU A 263 -3.80 -5.32 -19.74
CA GLU A 263 -4.99 -4.60 -20.18
C GLU A 263 -5.45 -3.54 -19.17
N ASN A 264 -5.61 -3.93 -17.90
CA ASN A 264 -6.02 -2.99 -16.86
C ASN A 264 -4.98 -1.90 -16.62
N ALA A 265 -3.69 -2.26 -16.59
CA ALA A 265 -2.61 -1.30 -16.45
C ALA A 265 -2.62 -0.27 -17.59
N SER A 266 -2.78 -0.71 -18.83
CA SER A 266 -2.87 0.19 -20.00
C SER A 266 -4.09 1.10 -19.93
N ARG A 267 -5.28 0.58 -19.58
CA ARG A 267 -6.51 1.36 -19.42
C ARG A 267 -6.35 2.44 -18.34
N ILE A 268 -5.79 2.06 -17.18
CA ILE A 268 -5.54 2.99 -16.07
C ILE A 268 -4.56 4.08 -16.50
N LYS A 269 -3.43 3.73 -17.12
CA LYS A 269 -2.46 4.71 -17.61
C LYS A 269 -3.07 5.67 -18.62
N ALA A 270 -3.83 5.17 -19.58
CA ALA A 270 -4.50 6.02 -20.59
C ALA A 270 -5.47 7.01 -19.94
N SER A 271 -6.31 6.53 -19.00
CA SER A 271 -7.25 7.40 -18.28
C SER A 271 -6.54 8.43 -17.40
N LEU A 272 -5.47 8.03 -16.69
CA LEU A 272 -4.71 8.96 -15.85
C LEU A 272 -3.96 10.00 -16.68
N GLN A 273 -3.41 9.63 -17.83
CA GLN A 273 -2.74 10.57 -18.73
C GLN A 273 -3.72 11.61 -19.27
N SER A 274 -4.92 11.19 -19.68
CA SER A 274 -5.99 12.10 -20.12
C SER A 274 -6.46 13.02 -18.99
N LEU A 275 -6.79 12.44 -17.83
CA LEU A 275 -7.21 13.20 -16.65
C LEU A 275 -6.14 14.22 -16.22
N ARG A 276 -4.88 13.81 -16.16
CA ARG A 276 -3.74 14.70 -15.87
C ARG A 276 -3.70 15.88 -16.84
N GLY A 277 -3.85 15.61 -18.14
CA GLY A 277 -3.91 16.66 -19.17
C GLY A 277 -5.03 17.67 -18.89
N LYS A 278 -6.24 17.21 -18.57
CA LYS A 278 -7.40 18.07 -18.25
C LYS A 278 -7.17 18.91 -16.98
N LEU A 279 -6.52 18.34 -15.97
CA LEU A 279 -6.28 19.01 -14.69
C LEU A 279 -5.15 20.03 -14.77
N VAL A 280 -4.11 19.78 -15.56
CA VAL A 280 -2.96 20.70 -15.73
C VAL A 280 -3.27 21.83 -16.71
N GLN A 281 -4.06 21.55 -17.77
CA GLN A 281 -4.35 22.54 -18.82
C GLN A 281 -5.43 23.56 -18.44
N LYS A 282 -6.12 23.41 -17.34
CA LYS A 282 -7.18 24.35 -16.91
C LYS A 282 -6.59 25.65 -16.32
N LYS A 283 -5.67 26.29 -17.07
CA LYS A 283 -5.39 27.73 -16.97
C LYS A 283 -6.45 28.45 -17.78
N VAL A 284 -7.34 29.16 -17.12
CA VAL A 284 -8.10 30.24 -17.74
C VAL A 284 -7.38 31.52 -17.48
#